data_4f539063778aa8985e59390803dc159f
#
_entry.id   4f539063778aa8985e59390803dc159f
#
_cell.length_a   1.000
_cell.length_b   1.000
_cell.length_c   1.000
_cell.angle_alpha   90.00
_cell.angle_beta   90.00
_cell.angle_gamma   90.00
#
_symmetry.space_group_name_H-M   'P 1'
#
loop_
_entity.id
_entity.type
_entity.pdbx_description
1 polymer ?
#
loop_
_entity_poly.entity_id
_entity_poly.type
_entity_poly.pdbx_seq_one_letter_code
_entity_poly.pdbx_strand_id
1 'polypeptide(L)'
;LVTGVQTCALPICEMNNIVCKVAALGGTISTTDISHLSEYKRLLRAKERGDLIKLRHGIYAVPDALLNTMIDVERIVPNGIVCLYNAWAYHQLSTTVPPAFCIAIANKRKVVIPDTLPIELYYWKKENLEFGIMDAEISGYHVRITDMERSVCDAVKYRNKLGLDICAEVIRTYLKKPNRNLTRLQDYAQRLRVFNTLKNYLEIAIE
;
A
#
# COMPACT_ATOMS: atom_id res chain seq x y z
N LEU A 1 -12.78 -4.15 -47.29
CA LEU A 1 -12.29 -3.47 -46.05
C LEU A 1 -12.74 -4.29 -44.85
N VAL A 2 -11.86 -5.17 -44.39
CA VAL A 2 -12.07 -6.03 -43.23
C VAL A 2 -11.19 -5.49 -42.11
N THR A 3 -11.83 -4.87 -41.10
CA THR A 3 -11.19 -4.47 -39.87
C THR A 3 -11.01 -5.70 -39.00
N GLY A 4 -9.78 -6.22 -38.96
CA GLY A 4 -9.38 -7.28 -38.04
C GLY A 4 -9.29 -6.73 -36.62
N VAL A 5 -10.25 -7.08 -35.77
CA VAL A 5 -10.11 -6.97 -34.32
C VAL A 5 -9.16 -8.07 -33.89
N GLN A 6 -7.93 -7.72 -33.58
CA GLN A 6 -6.97 -8.60 -32.93
C GLN A 6 -7.42 -8.76 -31.45
N THR A 7 -8.23 -9.78 -31.19
CA THR A 7 -8.41 -10.31 -29.85
C THR A 7 -7.09 -10.90 -29.40
N CYS A 8 -6.40 -10.26 -28.48
CA CYS A 8 -5.30 -10.85 -27.72
C CYS A 8 -5.85 -12.07 -26.97
N ALA A 9 -5.74 -13.25 -27.60
CA ALA A 9 -5.96 -14.51 -26.92
C ALA A 9 -4.86 -14.64 -25.87
N LEU A 10 -5.22 -14.52 -24.60
CA LEU A 10 -4.38 -14.95 -23.49
C LEU A 10 -3.99 -16.42 -23.76
N PRO A 11 -2.71 -16.79 -23.63
CA PRO A 11 -2.30 -18.17 -23.85
C PRO A 11 -3.13 -19.06 -22.93
N ILE A 12 -3.73 -20.11 -23.48
CA ILE A 12 -4.48 -21.14 -22.76
C ILE A 12 -3.52 -21.76 -21.77
N CYS A 13 -3.56 -21.25 -20.55
CA CYS A 13 -2.78 -21.76 -19.44
C CYS A 13 -3.43 -23.09 -19.05
N GLU A 14 -2.74 -24.20 -19.30
CA GLU A 14 -3.19 -25.53 -18.86
C GLU A 14 -3.60 -25.45 -17.39
N MET A 15 -4.85 -25.80 -17.06
CA MET A 15 -5.46 -25.67 -15.72
C MET A 15 -4.69 -26.39 -14.59
N ASN A 16 -3.59 -27.05 -14.91
CA ASN A 16 -2.69 -27.75 -13.98
C ASN A 16 -1.41 -26.96 -13.64
N ASN A 17 -1.23 -25.76 -14.16
CA ASN A 17 -0.03 -24.98 -13.88
C ASN A 17 -0.21 -24.11 -12.64
N ILE A 18 0.61 -24.35 -11.62
CA ILE A 18 0.58 -23.58 -10.34
C ILE A 18 0.77 -22.08 -10.56
N VAL A 19 1.55 -21.69 -11.58
CA VAL A 19 1.80 -20.28 -11.93
C VAL A 19 0.51 -19.59 -12.37
N CYS A 20 -0.30 -20.26 -13.18
CA CYS A 20 -1.59 -19.75 -13.63
C CYS A 20 -2.59 -19.63 -12.48
N LYS A 21 -2.59 -20.58 -11.53
CA LYS A 21 -3.38 -20.49 -10.32
C LYS A 21 -2.96 -19.28 -9.49
N VAL A 22 -1.67 -19.04 -9.33
CA VAL A 22 -1.13 -17.88 -8.60
C VAL A 22 -1.52 -16.58 -9.30
N ALA A 23 -1.40 -16.49 -10.62
CA ALA A 23 -1.80 -15.33 -11.40
C ALA A 23 -3.30 -15.03 -11.27
N ALA A 24 -4.15 -16.06 -11.30
CA ALA A 24 -5.61 -15.93 -11.12
C ALA A 24 -6.00 -15.50 -9.71
N LEU A 25 -5.18 -15.79 -8.69
CA LEU A 25 -5.36 -15.35 -7.30
C LEU A 25 -4.79 -13.94 -7.03
N GLY A 26 -4.55 -13.15 -8.06
CA GLY A 26 -3.99 -11.80 -7.92
C GLY A 26 -2.46 -11.78 -7.84
N GLY A 27 -1.81 -12.84 -8.30
CA GLY A 27 -0.34 -12.90 -8.41
C GLY A 27 0.40 -13.34 -7.16
N THR A 28 -0.29 -13.61 -6.06
CA THR A 28 0.31 -14.13 -4.81
C THR A 28 -0.42 -15.37 -4.30
N ILE A 29 0.31 -16.29 -3.65
CA ILE A 29 -0.26 -17.48 -3.01
C ILE A 29 0.42 -17.74 -1.66
N SER A 30 -0.39 -18.14 -0.67
CA SER A 30 0.11 -18.66 0.60
C SER A 30 0.17 -20.20 0.58
N THR A 31 1.11 -20.79 1.31
CA THR A 31 1.13 -22.24 1.53
C THR A 31 -0.12 -22.73 2.27
N THR A 32 -0.83 -21.86 2.97
CA THR A 32 -2.13 -22.17 3.60
C THR A 32 -3.25 -22.33 2.57
N ASP A 33 -3.11 -21.73 1.39
CA ASP A 33 -4.08 -21.83 0.28
C ASP A 33 -3.91 -23.12 -0.54
N ILE A 34 -2.92 -23.95 -0.17
CA ILE A 34 -2.58 -25.19 -0.85
C ILE A 34 -3.14 -26.38 -0.08
N SER A 35 -4.09 -27.08 -0.70
CA SER A 35 -4.77 -28.22 -0.07
C SER A 35 -4.00 -29.55 -0.20
N HIS A 36 -3.14 -29.67 -1.23
CA HIS A 36 -2.51 -30.94 -1.57
C HIS A 36 -0.99 -30.87 -1.63
N LEU A 37 -0.31 -31.90 -1.12
CA LEU A 37 1.14 -32.02 -1.15
C LEU A 37 1.72 -31.97 -2.58
N SER A 38 0.96 -32.46 -3.57
CA SER A 38 1.36 -32.40 -4.97
C SER A 38 1.44 -30.97 -5.51
N GLU A 39 0.52 -30.09 -5.11
CA GLU A 39 0.54 -28.65 -5.46
C GLU A 39 1.72 -27.96 -4.78
N TYR A 40 2.00 -28.27 -3.52
CA TYR A 40 3.15 -27.73 -2.81
C TYR A 40 4.48 -28.11 -3.51
N LYS A 41 4.63 -29.37 -3.95
CA LYS A 41 5.81 -29.79 -4.74
C LYS A 41 5.91 -29.03 -6.07
N ARG A 42 4.78 -28.77 -6.77
CA ARG A 42 4.75 -27.97 -8.00
C ARG A 42 5.17 -26.52 -7.73
N LEU A 43 4.72 -25.93 -6.64
CA LEU A 43 5.09 -24.58 -6.20
C LEU A 43 6.60 -24.47 -5.95
N LEU A 44 7.20 -25.43 -5.25
CA LEU A 44 8.65 -25.44 -5.02
C LEU A 44 9.44 -25.56 -6.32
N ARG A 45 9.02 -26.40 -7.26
CA ARG A 45 9.66 -26.53 -8.59
C ARG A 45 9.51 -25.23 -9.40
N ALA A 46 8.35 -24.57 -9.35
CA ALA A 46 8.15 -23.28 -10.02
C ALA A 46 9.06 -22.19 -9.41
N LYS A 47 9.25 -22.20 -8.09
CA LYS A 47 10.23 -21.33 -7.43
C LYS A 47 11.66 -21.61 -7.89
N GLU A 48 12.06 -22.89 -7.99
CA GLU A 48 13.41 -23.29 -8.44
C GLU A 48 13.69 -22.87 -9.89
N ARG A 49 12.67 -22.88 -10.76
CA ARG A 49 12.76 -22.41 -12.15
C ARG A 49 12.75 -20.87 -12.28
N GLY A 50 12.45 -20.15 -11.22
CA GLY A 50 12.29 -18.69 -11.25
C GLY A 50 10.91 -18.20 -11.69
N ASP A 51 9.96 -19.12 -11.96
CA ASP A 51 8.57 -18.76 -12.34
C ASP A 51 7.80 -18.15 -11.17
N LEU A 52 8.24 -18.43 -9.94
CA LEU A 52 7.72 -17.86 -8.71
C LEU A 52 8.85 -17.34 -7.82
N ILE A 53 8.60 -16.21 -7.16
CA ILE A 53 9.51 -15.60 -6.20
C ILE A 53 8.94 -15.81 -4.80
N LYS A 54 9.79 -16.22 -3.85
CA LYS A 54 9.41 -16.32 -2.45
C LYS A 54 9.47 -14.93 -1.81
N LEU A 55 8.33 -14.39 -1.41
CA LEU A 55 8.23 -13.10 -0.73
C LEU A 55 8.60 -13.20 0.74
N ARG A 56 8.09 -14.22 1.42
CA ARG A 56 8.45 -14.57 2.81
C ARG A 56 8.17 -16.05 3.06
N HIS A 57 8.37 -16.51 4.31
CA HIS A 57 8.03 -17.88 4.67
C HIS A 57 6.56 -18.17 4.36
N GLY A 58 6.32 -19.15 3.50
CA GLY A 58 4.98 -19.59 3.11
C GLY A 58 4.25 -18.71 2.09
N ILE A 59 4.84 -17.62 1.57
CA ILE A 59 4.20 -16.76 0.57
C ILE A 59 5.08 -16.66 -0.68
N TYR A 60 4.44 -16.86 -1.84
CA TYR A 60 5.08 -16.84 -3.15
C TYR A 60 4.28 -15.95 -4.10
N ALA A 61 4.95 -15.34 -5.08
CA ALA A 61 4.34 -14.48 -6.09
C ALA A 61 4.91 -14.78 -7.48
N VAL A 62 4.14 -14.45 -8.52
CA VAL A 62 4.67 -14.35 -9.88
C VAL A 62 5.50 -13.08 -10.02
N PRO A 63 6.65 -13.08 -10.76
CA PRO A 63 7.49 -11.91 -10.93
C PRO A 63 6.72 -10.68 -11.43
N ASP A 64 5.79 -10.85 -12.37
CA ASP A 64 5.01 -9.77 -12.96
C ASP A 64 4.05 -9.10 -11.97
N ALA A 65 3.61 -9.81 -10.92
CA ALA A 65 2.79 -9.21 -9.86
C ALA A 65 3.56 -8.16 -9.05
N LEU A 66 4.89 -8.24 -9.03
CA LEU A 66 5.76 -7.25 -8.36
C LEU A 66 5.89 -5.95 -9.17
N LEU A 67 5.60 -5.99 -10.47
CA LEU A 67 5.58 -4.80 -11.34
C LEU A 67 4.26 -4.04 -11.24
N ASN A 68 3.21 -4.66 -10.73
CA ASN A 68 1.93 -4.01 -10.48
C ASN A 68 2.05 -3.11 -9.25
N THR A 69 1.52 -1.90 -9.35
CA THR A 69 1.61 -0.79 -8.39
C THR A 69 1.03 -1.10 -7.00
N MET A 70 0.41 -2.25 -6.80
CA MET A 70 -0.08 -2.70 -5.50
C MET A 70 0.22 -4.18 -5.29
N ILE A 71 0.85 -4.45 -4.18
CA ILE A 71 1.13 -5.78 -3.66
C ILE A 71 0.07 -6.10 -2.61
N ASP A 72 -0.25 -7.37 -2.42
CA ASP A 72 -1.09 -7.81 -1.31
C ASP A 72 -0.39 -7.49 0.03
N VAL A 73 -0.58 -6.25 0.48
CA VAL A 73 0.05 -5.71 1.71
C VAL A 73 -0.34 -6.54 2.92
N GLU A 74 -1.59 -7.02 2.97
CA GLU A 74 -2.08 -7.80 4.12
C GLU A 74 -1.35 -9.15 4.23
N ARG A 75 -1.02 -9.78 3.10
CA ARG A 75 -0.25 -11.02 3.12
C ARG A 75 1.22 -10.82 3.49
N ILE A 76 1.80 -9.67 3.12
CA ILE A 76 3.22 -9.37 3.39
C ILE A 76 3.40 -8.81 4.79
N VAL A 77 2.56 -7.85 5.17
CA VAL A 77 2.56 -7.17 6.47
C VAL A 77 1.16 -7.24 7.07
N PRO A 78 0.73 -8.39 7.61
CA PRO A 78 -0.63 -8.54 8.16
C PRO A 78 -0.97 -7.42 9.15
N ASN A 79 -2.18 -6.88 9.07
CA ASN A 79 -2.62 -5.72 9.86
C ASN A 79 -1.72 -4.46 9.69
N GLY A 80 -0.99 -4.35 8.59
CA GLY A 80 -0.29 -3.14 8.21
C GLY A 80 -1.28 -2.07 7.75
N ILE A 81 -0.92 -0.80 7.93
CA ILE A 81 -1.72 0.34 7.50
C ILE A 81 -0.94 1.09 6.43
N VAL A 82 -1.49 1.19 5.25
CA VAL A 82 -0.93 1.98 4.16
C VAL A 82 -0.98 3.46 4.54
N CYS A 83 0.14 4.17 4.43
CA CYS A 83 0.26 5.53 4.91
C CYS A 83 1.18 6.40 4.03
N LEU A 84 1.30 7.67 4.36
CA LEU A 84 2.20 8.64 3.72
C LEU A 84 2.03 8.68 2.20
N TYR A 85 3.10 8.49 1.41
CA TYR A 85 3.08 8.63 -0.04
C TYR A 85 1.97 7.82 -0.73
N ASN A 86 1.76 6.58 -0.29
CA ASN A 86 0.72 5.73 -0.87
C ASN A 86 -0.69 6.22 -0.50
N ALA A 87 -0.89 6.71 0.73
CA ALA A 87 -2.16 7.30 1.13
C ALA A 87 -2.39 8.66 0.44
N TRP A 88 -1.35 9.48 0.26
CA TRP A 88 -1.47 10.73 -0.50
C TRP A 88 -1.80 10.48 -1.97
N ALA A 89 -1.19 9.48 -2.59
CA ALA A 89 -1.53 9.08 -3.96
C ALA A 89 -2.99 8.60 -4.05
N TYR A 90 -3.44 7.75 -3.12
CA TYR A 90 -4.82 7.27 -3.06
C TYR A 90 -5.83 8.42 -2.92
N HIS A 91 -5.59 9.35 -2.01
CA HIS A 91 -6.46 10.52 -1.79
C HIS A 91 -6.20 11.65 -2.79
N GLN A 92 -5.26 11.48 -3.73
CA GLN A 92 -4.84 12.51 -4.69
C GLN A 92 -4.45 13.81 -3.97
N LEU A 93 -3.64 13.71 -2.93
CA LEU A 93 -3.12 14.84 -2.16
C LEU A 93 -1.74 15.29 -2.63
N SER A 94 -1.01 14.47 -3.36
CA SER A 94 0.28 14.77 -3.95
C SER A 94 0.41 14.14 -5.34
N THR A 95 1.20 14.74 -6.18
CA THR A 95 1.57 14.22 -7.51
C THR A 95 2.82 13.34 -7.45
N THR A 96 3.48 13.27 -6.30
CA THR A 96 4.69 12.47 -6.10
C THR A 96 4.37 10.98 -6.18
N VAL A 97 5.08 10.29 -7.06
CA VAL A 97 4.99 8.82 -7.16
C VAL A 97 5.64 8.20 -5.93
N PRO A 98 4.95 7.28 -5.22
CA PRO A 98 5.51 6.62 -4.06
C PRO A 98 6.80 5.85 -4.41
N PRO A 99 7.95 6.14 -3.77
CA PRO A 99 9.20 5.42 -4.04
C PRO A 99 9.20 4.00 -3.44
N ALA A 100 8.35 3.78 -2.45
CA ALA A 100 8.19 2.52 -1.75
C ALA A 100 6.76 2.40 -1.18
N PHE A 101 6.39 1.19 -0.76
CA PHE A 101 5.15 0.98 -0.01
C PHE A 101 5.35 1.40 1.45
N CYS A 102 4.80 2.54 1.81
CA CYS A 102 4.84 3.07 3.17
C CYS A 102 3.77 2.37 4.04
N ILE A 103 4.20 1.55 4.97
CA ILE A 103 3.31 0.74 5.81
C ILE A 103 3.58 1.03 7.28
N ALA A 104 2.55 1.48 7.99
CA ALA A 104 2.61 1.68 9.44
C ALA A 104 2.27 0.38 10.18
N ILE A 105 3.06 0.08 11.20
CA ILE A 105 2.89 -1.06 12.11
C ILE A 105 3.10 -0.63 13.56
N ALA A 106 2.67 -1.47 14.49
CA ALA A 106 2.88 -1.22 15.91
C ALA A 106 4.37 -1.21 16.29
N ASN A 107 4.75 -0.30 17.19
CA ASN A 107 6.09 -0.30 17.78
C ASN A 107 6.45 -1.69 18.33
N LYS A 108 7.72 -2.07 18.22
CA LYS A 108 8.28 -3.36 18.65
C LYS A 108 7.79 -4.59 17.86
N ARG A 109 6.88 -4.42 16.89
CA ARG A 109 6.50 -5.52 16.00
C ARG A 109 7.65 -5.83 15.03
N LYS A 110 8.03 -7.08 14.95
CA LYS A 110 9.03 -7.57 13.98
C LYS A 110 8.30 -8.12 12.75
N VAL A 111 8.64 -7.62 11.59
CA VAL A 111 8.15 -8.13 10.30
C VAL A 111 9.37 -8.41 9.43
N VAL A 112 9.40 -9.57 8.80
CA VAL A 112 10.42 -9.88 7.79
C VAL A 112 9.90 -9.40 6.45
N ILE A 113 10.58 -8.42 5.88
CA ILE A 113 10.27 -7.88 4.56
C ILE A 113 11.18 -8.57 3.54
N PRO A 114 10.65 -8.99 2.39
CA PRO A 114 11.47 -9.47 1.29
C PRO A 114 12.34 -8.34 0.72
N ASP A 115 13.61 -8.61 0.50
CA ASP A 115 14.56 -7.65 -0.10
C ASP A 115 14.15 -7.21 -1.52
N THR A 116 13.30 -8.00 -2.17
CA THR A 116 12.80 -7.74 -3.53
C THR A 116 11.69 -6.70 -3.59
N LEU A 117 11.11 -6.31 -2.45
CA LEU A 117 10.00 -5.39 -2.40
C LEU A 117 10.40 -4.05 -1.77
N PRO A 118 10.11 -2.92 -2.42
CA PRO A 118 10.36 -1.61 -1.87
C PRO A 118 9.31 -1.28 -0.80
N ILE A 119 9.46 -1.83 0.41
CA ILE A 119 8.57 -1.57 1.55
C ILE A 119 9.32 -0.79 2.60
N GLU A 120 8.77 0.34 3.02
CA GLU A 120 9.26 1.16 4.12
C GLU A 120 8.33 1.07 5.31
N LEU A 121 8.83 0.56 6.46
CA LEU A 121 8.04 0.42 7.68
C LEU A 121 8.10 1.68 8.54
N TYR A 122 6.92 2.12 8.98
CA TYR A 122 6.73 3.21 9.94
C TYR A 122 6.20 2.63 11.25
N TYR A 123 6.94 2.85 12.33
CA TYR A 123 6.59 2.31 13.64
C TYR A 123 5.76 3.30 14.44
N TRP A 124 4.50 2.95 14.69
CA TRP A 124 3.57 3.79 15.41
C TRP A 124 3.24 3.23 16.79
N LYS A 125 2.90 4.13 17.73
CA LYS A 125 2.30 3.73 18.99
C LYS A 125 0.94 3.11 18.72
N LYS A 126 0.51 2.17 19.56
CA LYS A 126 -0.77 1.47 19.42
C LYS A 126 -1.95 2.44 19.28
N GLU A 127 -1.98 3.47 20.12
CA GLU A 127 -3.00 4.53 20.10
C GLU A 127 -3.13 5.21 18.73
N ASN A 128 -2.02 5.35 18.00
CA ASN A 128 -2.00 5.98 16.68
C ASN A 128 -2.43 5.04 15.54
N LEU A 129 -2.63 3.75 15.82
CA LEU A 129 -3.13 2.76 14.86
C LEU A 129 -4.65 2.55 14.97
N GLU A 130 -5.32 3.26 15.90
CA GLU A 130 -6.73 3.05 16.24
C GLU A 130 -7.65 4.15 15.69
N PHE A 131 -7.10 5.25 15.14
CA PHE A 131 -7.91 6.35 14.61
C PHE A 131 -7.43 6.85 13.25
N GLY A 132 -8.34 7.41 12.47
CA GLY A 132 -8.04 7.93 11.14
C GLY A 132 -7.64 6.83 10.16
N ILE A 133 -8.20 5.64 10.30
CA ILE A 133 -7.95 4.48 9.45
C ILE A 133 -9.26 4.09 8.79
N MET A 134 -9.19 3.78 7.51
CA MET A 134 -10.32 3.28 6.73
C MET A 134 -9.93 2.02 5.96
N ASP A 135 -10.92 1.20 5.64
CA ASP A 135 -10.76 0.10 4.71
C ASP A 135 -10.94 0.62 3.29
N ALA A 136 -10.09 0.19 2.39
CA ALA A 136 -10.14 0.55 0.98
C ALA A 136 -9.84 -0.67 0.11
N GLU A 137 -10.33 -0.63 -1.12
CA GLU A 137 -9.94 -1.59 -2.15
C GLU A 137 -9.04 -0.87 -3.16
N ILE A 138 -7.82 -1.39 -3.34
CA ILE A 138 -6.84 -0.83 -4.27
C ILE A 138 -6.33 -1.97 -5.14
N SER A 139 -6.54 -1.85 -6.45
CA SER A 139 -6.14 -2.87 -7.45
C SER A 139 -6.66 -4.29 -7.11
N GLY A 140 -7.88 -4.40 -6.55
CA GLY A 140 -8.50 -5.67 -6.16
C GLY A 140 -8.03 -6.22 -4.80
N TYR A 141 -7.22 -5.48 -4.06
CA TYR A 141 -6.78 -5.87 -2.71
C TYR A 141 -7.47 -5.03 -1.65
N HIS A 142 -7.99 -5.70 -0.62
CA HIS A 142 -8.47 -5.03 0.59
C HIS A 142 -7.27 -4.58 1.43
N VAL A 143 -7.20 -3.28 1.70
CA VAL A 143 -6.12 -2.68 2.48
C VAL A 143 -6.69 -1.74 3.53
N ARG A 144 -6.00 -1.66 4.66
CA ARG A 144 -6.22 -0.60 5.65
C ARG A 144 -5.34 0.57 5.30
N ILE A 145 -5.92 1.76 5.21
CA ILE A 145 -5.21 2.97 4.79
C ILE A 145 -5.61 4.14 5.70
N THR A 146 -4.72 5.12 5.85
CA THR A 146 -5.07 6.35 6.56
C THR A 146 -6.12 7.14 5.79
N ASP A 147 -7.12 7.69 6.49
CA ASP A 147 -8.09 8.60 5.88
C ASP A 147 -7.42 9.92 5.46
N MET A 148 -8.17 10.75 4.75
CA MET A 148 -7.62 11.97 4.13
C MET A 148 -7.09 12.95 5.19
N GLU A 149 -7.80 13.20 6.27
CA GLU A 149 -7.40 14.11 7.34
C GLU A 149 -6.22 13.58 8.12
N ARG A 150 -6.20 12.28 8.38
CA ARG A 150 -5.06 11.63 9.03
C ARG A 150 -3.82 11.72 8.14
N SER A 151 -3.97 11.50 6.86
CA SER A 151 -2.86 11.58 5.89
C SER A 151 -2.23 12.97 5.84
N VAL A 152 -3.02 14.05 5.97
CA VAL A 152 -2.53 15.43 6.09
C VAL A 152 -1.76 15.62 7.40
N CYS A 153 -2.28 15.14 8.53
CA CYS A 153 -1.58 15.23 9.81
C CYS A 153 -0.25 14.46 9.81
N ASP A 154 -0.20 13.32 9.13
CA ASP A 154 1.02 12.54 8.99
C ASP A 154 2.04 13.27 8.09
N ALA A 155 1.64 14.03 7.06
CA ALA A 155 2.53 14.89 6.30
C ALA A 155 3.20 15.93 7.20
N VAL A 156 2.45 16.59 8.06
CA VAL A 156 2.99 17.57 9.03
C VAL A 156 3.93 16.88 10.04
N LYS A 157 3.57 15.70 10.51
CA LYS A 157 4.36 14.95 11.50
C LYS A 157 5.71 14.50 10.94
N TYR A 158 5.73 14.06 9.70
CA TYR A 158 6.93 13.53 9.05
C TYR A 158 7.64 14.56 8.15
N ARG A 159 7.24 15.83 8.15
CA ARG A 159 7.77 16.89 7.28
C ARG A 159 9.28 17.00 7.23
N ASN A 160 9.96 16.81 8.37
CA ASN A 160 11.42 16.88 8.46
C ASN A 160 12.11 15.67 7.82
N LYS A 161 11.42 14.55 7.68
CA LYS A 161 11.94 13.33 7.05
C LYS A 161 11.64 13.30 5.55
N LEU A 162 10.46 13.77 5.16
CA LEU A 162 9.92 13.58 3.81
C LEU A 162 10.04 14.84 2.93
N GLY A 163 10.27 16.01 3.54
CA GLY A 163 10.40 17.29 2.86
C GLY A 163 9.28 18.27 3.24
N LEU A 164 9.65 19.55 3.36
CA LEU A 164 8.71 20.62 3.68
C LEU A 164 7.83 20.99 2.49
N ASP A 165 8.36 20.84 1.29
CA ASP A 165 7.70 21.05 0.00
C ASP A 165 6.54 20.10 -0.20
N ILE A 166 6.77 18.81 0.04
CA ILE A 166 5.73 17.76 -0.02
C ILE A 166 4.64 18.02 1.03
N CYS A 167 5.03 18.38 2.25
CA CYS A 167 4.08 18.73 3.30
C CYS A 167 3.19 19.91 2.86
N ALA A 168 3.76 20.95 2.29
CA ALA A 168 3.04 22.11 1.80
C ALA A 168 2.11 21.75 0.62
N GLU A 169 2.56 20.90 -0.31
CA GLU A 169 1.75 20.39 -1.43
C GLU A 169 0.51 19.65 -0.92
N VAL A 170 0.70 18.69 0.00
CA VAL A 170 -0.39 17.90 0.59
C VAL A 170 -1.43 18.80 1.26
N ILE A 171 -0.99 19.79 2.05
CA ILE A 171 -1.90 20.71 2.75
C ILE A 171 -2.67 21.58 1.74
N ARG A 172 -1.99 22.20 0.77
CA ARG A 172 -2.63 23.04 -0.25
C ARG A 172 -3.64 22.27 -1.08
N THR A 173 -3.30 21.03 -1.45
CA THR A 173 -4.20 20.15 -2.22
C THR A 173 -5.42 19.76 -1.40
N TYR A 174 -5.21 19.41 -0.12
CA TYR A 174 -6.31 19.11 0.80
C TYR A 174 -7.29 20.29 0.94
N LEU A 175 -6.79 21.51 1.10
CA LEU A 175 -7.63 22.70 1.25
C LEU A 175 -8.53 22.96 0.03
N LYS A 176 -8.16 22.45 -1.14
CA LYS A 176 -8.97 22.53 -2.37
C LYS A 176 -10.02 21.40 -2.47
N LYS A 177 -9.95 20.35 -1.63
CA LYS A 177 -10.92 19.26 -1.68
C LYS A 177 -12.29 19.68 -1.17
N PRO A 178 -13.38 19.41 -1.91
CA PRO A 178 -14.74 19.78 -1.49
C PRO A 178 -15.22 18.99 -0.27
N ASN A 179 -14.72 17.77 -0.08
CA ASN A 179 -15.10 16.85 0.99
C ASN A 179 -14.15 16.90 2.21
N ARG A 180 -13.34 17.97 2.33
CA ARG A 180 -12.47 18.17 3.50
C ARG A 180 -13.27 18.36 4.79
N ASN A 181 -12.76 17.84 5.88
CA ASN A 181 -13.34 17.98 7.21
C ASN A 181 -12.33 18.62 8.18
N LEU A 182 -12.43 19.96 8.33
CA LEU A 182 -11.48 20.72 9.17
C LEU A 182 -11.60 20.39 10.66
N THR A 183 -12.79 20.03 11.14
CA THR A 183 -12.99 19.63 12.54
C THR A 183 -12.25 18.33 12.83
N ARG A 184 -12.39 17.34 11.95
CA ARG A 184 -11.65 16.07 12.06
C ARG A 184 -10.14 16.26 11.92
N LEU A 185 -9.72 17.12 11.01
CA LEU A 185 -8.31 17.47 10.83
C LEU A 185 -7.72 18.04 12.11
N GLN A 186 -8.44 18.97 12.76
CA GLN A 186 -8.02 19.58 14.02
C GLN A 186 -7.93 18.55 15.16
N ASP A 187 -8.92 17.67 15.32
CA ASP A 187 -8.91 16.61 16.33
C ASP A 187 -7.68 15.68 16.14
N TYR A 188 -7.44 15.23 14.92
CA TYR A 188 -6.28 14.38 14.63
C TYR A 188 -4.95 15.10 14.84
N ALA A 189 -4.87 16.38 14.49
CA ALA A 189 -3.67 17.17 14.70
C ALA A 189 -3.35 17.36 16.19
N GLN A 190 -4.37 17.51 17.05
CA GLN A 190 -4.21 17.55 18.49
C GLN A 190 -3.72 16.21 19.05
N ARG A 191 -4.34 15.10 18.67
CA ARG A 191 -3.93 13.74 19.08
C ARG A 191 -2.48 13.41 18.67
N LEU A 192 -2.09 13.82 17.49
CA LEU A 192 -0.73 13.62 16.96
C LEU A 192 0.29 14.65 17.45
N ARG A 193 -0.16 15.67 18.21
CA ARG A 193 0.65 16.78 18.74
C ARG A 193 1.32 17.61 17.63
N VAL A 194 0.65 17.80 16.51
CA VAL A 194 1.12 18.58 15.36
C VAL A 194 0.26 19.82 15.10
N PHE A 195 -0.73 20.10 15.94
CA PHE A 195 -1.72 21.16 15.73
C PHE A 195 -1.09 22.54 15.50
N ASN A 196 -0.15 22.97 16.36
CA ASN A 196 0.49 24.28 16.22
C ASN A 196 1.27 24.41 14.91
N THR A 197 1.95 23.35 14.52
CA THR A 197 2.68 23.33 13.23
C THR A 197 1.70 23.37 12.06
N LEU A 198 0.64 22.58 12.11
CA LEU A 198 -0.40 22.57 11.07
C LEU A 198 -1.04 23.95 10.93
N LYS A 199 -1.37 24.62 12.06
CA LYS A 199 -1.95 25.95 12.09
C LYS A 199 -1.11 26.95 11.28
N ASN A 200 0.21 26.99 11.50
CA ASN A 200 1.13 27.86 10.77
C ASN A 200 1.06 27.62 9.24
N TYR A 201 0.98 26.36 8.82
CA TYR A 201 0.81 26.04 7.39
C TYR A 201 -0.54 26.48 6.83
N LEU A 202 -1.61 26.35 7.62
CA LEU A 202 -2.96 26.79 7.21
C LEU A 202 -3.02 28.32 7.07
N GLU A 203 -2.42 29.06 7.98
CA GLU A 203 -2.34 30.52 7.92
C GLU A 203 -1.64 31.00 6.64
N ILE A 204 -0.49 30.40 6.29
CA ILE A 204 0.26 30.72 5.06
C ILE A 204 -0.50 30.29 3.79
N ALA A 205 -1.31 29.26 3.85
CA ALA A 205 -2.00 28.73 2.67
C ALA A 205 -3.31 29.46 2.35
N ILE A 206 -3.80 30.32 3.24
CA ILE A 206 -5.04 31.11 3.08
C ILE A 206 -4.71 32.52 2.55
N GLU A 207 -3.47 32.99 2.67
CA GLU A 207 -2.97 34.20 2.04
C GLU A 207 -2.71 33.98 0.53
#